data_65285fb47c2090f787b84d2f1aba8e98
#
_entry.id   65285fb47c2090f787b84d2f1aba8e98
#
_cell.length_a   1.000
_cell.length_b   1.000
_cell.length_c   1.000
_cell.angle_alpha   90.00
_cell.angle_beta   90.00
_cell.angle_gamma   90.00
#
_symmetry.space_group_name_H-M   'P 1'
#
loop_
_entity.id
_entity.type
_entity.pdbx_description
1 polymer ?
#
loop_
_entity_poly.entity_id
_entity_poly.type
_entity_poly.pdbx_seq_one_letter_code
_entity_poly.pdbx_strand_id
1 'polypeptide(L)'
;MTQWLDSLSRVANTQGTVWPSGSVPEWMCGVFRRRSISFANGLTDTDTRVFWIQSGALTIDLRLPLEYEQKAEPDNKADYEGWYAHSVWRNKLLDWQGGVSSLSENRWPEPAELRRVGNCMMEFAPSGAYVEDWRLMNSVPGLLAGLEFVSEEDLNTGSKRSVQGALIIAGDHIGGVLKTSENDVITDVGECVQDDFIVRHSRDIHRVGQAMFSRLFEADDGEFIFDARQPDYLTLLAGQKAWLFRIDTLVHDFQFAPNTSQPESAERWFQQFRATLGRYLRRVM
;
A
#
# COMPACT_ATOMS: atom_id res chain seq x y z
N MET A 1 -2.15 4.64 21.36
CA MET A 1 -1.65 3.78 20.26
C MET A 1 -1.84 2.33 20.68
N THR A 2 -2.30 1.44 19.81
CA THR A 2 -2.42 0.00 20.12
C THR A 2 -1.07 -0.61 20.41
N GLN A 3 -1.02 -1.65 21.24
CA GLN A 3 0.25 -2.27 21.69
C GLN A 3 1.08 -2.79 20.48
N TRP A 4 0.42 -3.38 19.49
CA TRP A 4 1.10 -3.91 18.32
C TRP A 4 1.79 -2.82 17.48
N LEU A 5 1.14 -1.66 17.29
CA LEU A 5 1.72 -0.55 16.54
C LEU A 5 2.88 0.11 17.31
N ASP A 6 2.74 0.24 18.64
CA ASP A 6 3.82 0.72 19.50
C ASP A 6 5.03 -0.21 19.47
N SER A 7 4.80 -1.52 19.49
CA SER A 7 5.89 -2.51 19.45
C SER A 7 6.61 -2.48 18.10
N LEU A 8 5.88 -2.40 16.98
CA LEU A 8 6.46 -2.27 15.64
C LEU A 8 7.25 -0.97 15.49
N SER A 9 6.71 0.14 15.97
CA SER A 9 7.37 1.44 15.96
C SER A 9 8.66 1.44 16.80
N ARG A 10 8.66 0.80 17.96
CA ARG A 10 9.87 0.60 18.79
C ARG A 10 10.92 -0.24 18.04
N VAL A 11 10.51 -1.32 17.39
CA VAL A 11 11.43 -2.13 16.58
C VAL A 11 12.04 -1.29 15.48
N ALA A 12 11.23 -0.54 14.71
CA ALA A 12 11.70 0.33 13.64
C ALA A 12 12.72 1.38 14.14
N ASN A 13 12.47 1.96 15.31
CA ASN A 13 13.36 2.97 15.91
C ASN A 13 14.69 2.36 16.38
N THR A 14 14.67 1.13 16.94
CA THR A 14 15.85 0.50 17.55
C THR A 14 16.73 -0.22 16.54
N GLN A 15 16.16 -0.80 15.50
CA GLN A 15 16.91 -1.54 14.47
C GLN A 15 17.51 -0.64 13.39
N GLY A 16 17.03 0.61 13.31
CA GLY A 16 17.37 1.53 12.24
C GLY A 16 16.65 1.19 10.94
N THR A 17 17.01 1.91 9.89
CA THR A 17 16.37 1.78 8.58
C THR A 17 16.70 0.46 7.90
N VAL A 18 15.68 -0.32 7.58
CA VAL A 18 15.76 -1.46 6.65
C VAL A 18 15.21 -1.02 5.31
N TRP A 19 16.03 -1.13 4.26
CA TRP A 19 15.67 -0.74 2.90
C TRP A 19 16.17 -1.78 1.90
N PRO A 20 15.30 -2.39 1.07
CA PRO A 20 15.71 -3.49 0.21
C PRO A 20 16.64 -3.02 -0.92
N SER A 21 17.57 -3.89 -1.31
CA SER A 21 18.37 -3.65 -2.51
C SER A 21 17.49 -3.76 -3.76
N GLY A 22 17.62 -2.80 -4.69
CA GLY A 22 16.80 -2.75 -5.90
C GLY A 22 15.39 -2.21 -5.67
N SER A 23 15.17 -1.53 -4.54
CA SER A 23 13.91 -0.86 -4.19
C SER A 23 13.46 0.16 -5.24
N VAL A 24 12.19 0.50 -5.17
CA VAL A 24 11.66 1.68 -5.86
C VAL A 24 12.27 2.96 -5.27
N PRO A 25 12.33 4.08 -6.01
CA PRO A 25 12.72 5.36 -5.45
C PRO A 25 11.78 5.79 -4.29
N GLU A 26 12.34 6.43 -3.27
CA GLU A 26 11.58 6.88 -2.08
C GLU A 26 10.32 7.70 -2.43
N TRP A 27 10.37 8.49 -3.51
CA TRP A 27 9.23 9.29 -3.96
C TRP A 27 8.03 8.44 -4.42
N MET A 28 8.20 7.14 -4.66
CA MET A 28 7.12 6.22 -4.99
C MET A 28 6.48 5.60 -3.75
N CYS A 29 7.11 5.70 -2.57
CA CYS A 29 6.56 5.11 -1.35
C CYS A 29 5.41 5.95 -0.79
N GLY A 30 4.37 5.27 -0.30
CA GLY A 30 3.18 5.87 0.27
C GLY A 30 1.90 5.25 -0.25
N VAL A 31 0.79 5.95 -0.07
CA VAL A 31 -0.53 5.54 -0.54
C VAL A 31 -0.99 6.48 -1.62
N PHE A 32 -1.35 5.92 -2.77
CA PHE A 32 -1.86 6.66 -3.91
C PHE A 32 -3.28 6.23 -4.23
N ARG A 33 -4.13 7.20 -4.58
CA ARG A 33 -5.47 6.98 -5.12
C ARG A 33 -5.49 7.36 -6.58
N ARG A 34 -5.97 6.47 -7.45
CA ARG A 34 -6.22 6.78 -8.85
C ARG A 34 -7.37 7.77 -9.00
N ARG A 35 -7.19 8.76 -9.85
CA ARG A 35 -8.23 9.72 -10.25
C ARG A 35 -8.89 9.33 -11.55
N SER A 36 -8.10 8.83 -12.49
CA SER A 36 -8.61 8.37 -13.77
C SER A 36 -7.61 7.44 -14.46
N ILE A 37 -8.12 6.63 -15.38
CA ILE A 37 -7.36 6.00 -16.44
C ILE A 37 -7.99 6.41 -17.77
N SER A 38 -7.17 6.81 -18.73
CA SER A 38 -7.59 7.14 -20.09
C SER A 38 -6.86 6.27 -21.09
N PHE A 39 -7.61 5.72 -22.03
CA PHE A 39 -7.13 4.77 -23.04
C PHE A 39 -6.95 5.44 -24.40
N ALA A 40 -6.03 4.90 -25.21
CA ALA A 40 -5.75 5.39 -26.57
C ALA A 40 -6.97 5.35 -27.51
N ASN A 41 -7.96 4.51 -27.23
CA ASN A 41 -9.22 4.45 -27.97
C ASN A 41 -10.26 5.51 -27.57
N GLY A 42 -9.92 6.43 -26.64
CA GLY A 42 -10.78 7.51 -26.17
C GLY A 42 -11.67 7.16 -24.98
N LEU A 43 -11.67 5.92 -24.50
CA LEU A 43 -12.37 5.55 -23.27
C LEU A 43 -11.64 6.12 -22.05
N THR A 44 -12.39 6.46 -21.00
CA THR A 44 -11.86 6.93 -19.71
C THR A 44 -12.70 6.36 -18.58
N ASP A 45 -12.02 5.87 -17.54
CA ASP A 45 -12.65 5.46 -16.28
C ASP A 45 -12.22 6.43 -15.17
N THR A 46 -13.20 7.03 -14.49
CA THR A 46 -13.07 7.89 -13.31
C THR A 46 -13.80 7.32 -12.10
N ASP A 47 -14.50 6.21 -12.29
CA ASP A 47 -15.49 5.67 -11.35
C ASP A 47 -14.90 4.54 -10.49
N THR A 48 -14.00 3.73 -11.06
CA THR A 48 -13.29 2.70 -10.30
C THR A 48 -12.39 3.34 -9.26
N ARG A 49 -12.58 2.98 -7.98
CA ARG A 49 -11.71 3.41 -6.90
C ARG A 49 -10.52 2.47 -6.80
N VAL A 50 -9.34 3.02 -7.04
CA VAL A 50 -8.10 2.26 -6.98
C VAL A 50 -7.17 2.86 -5.94
N PHE A 51 -6.65 2.00 -5.07
CA PHE A 51 -5.65 2.33 -4.07
C PHE A 51 -4.38 1.53 -4.36
N TRP A 52 -3.28 2.23 -4.47
CA TRP A 52 -1.95 1.66 -4.59
C TRP A 52 -1.13 2.03 -3.36
N ILE A 53 -0.64 1.04 -2.63
CA ILE A 53 0.19 1.22 -1.44
C ILE A 53 1.56 0.64 -1.72
N GLN A 54 2.60 1.46 -1.59
CA GLN A 54 3.97 1.12 -1.96
C GLN A 54 4.92 1.24 -0.78
N SER A 55 5.67 0.18 -0.49
CA SER A 55 6.89 0.19 0.34
C SER A 55 8.15 0.19 -0.53
N GLY A 56 9.30 -0.22 -0.02
CA GLY A 56 10.54 -0.28 -0.82
C GLY A 56 10.47 -1.24 -2.00
N ALA A 57 9.93 -2.45 -1.79
CA ALA A 57 9.80 -3.44 -2.86
C ALA A 57 8.48 -4.23 -2.82
N LEU A 58 7.50 -3.85 -1.99
CA LEU A 58 6.16 -4.44 -2.01
C LEU A 58 5.13 -3.42 -2.49
N THR A 59 4.22 -3.89 -3.33
CA THR A 59 3.01 -3.18 -3.76
C THR A 59 1.78 -3.91 -3.26
N ILE A 60 0.79 -3.16 -2.76
CA ILE A 60 -0.59 -3.61 -2.58
C ILE A 60 -1.48 -2.75 -3.47
N ASP A 61 -2.36 -3.38 -4.22
CA ASP A 61 -3.36 -2.72 -5.07
C ASP A 61 -4.75 -3.24 -4.73
N LEU A 62 -5.70 -2.32 -4.58
CA LEU A 62 -7.12 -2.62 -4.34
C LEU A 62 -7.96 -1.81 -5.31
N ARG A 63 -8.82 -2.49 -6.09
CA ARG A 63 -9.72 -1.90 -7.08
C ARG A 63 -11.16 -2.25 -6.76
N LEU A 64 -11.98 -1.22 -6.57
CA LEU A 64 -13.38 -1.33 -6.19
C LEU A 64 -14.24 -0.49 -7.14
N PRO A 65 -15.30 -1.05 -7.73
CA PRO A 65 -16.30 -0.28 -8.47
C PRO A 65 -16.95 0.81 -7.60
N LEU A 66 -17.38 1.90 -8.22
CA LEU A 66 -18.07 2.98 -7.50
C LEU A 66 -19.35 2.50 -6.80
N GLU A 67 -20.07 1.58 -7.44
CA GLU A 67 -21.34 1.02 -6.92
C GLU A 67 -21.17 0.18 -5.64
N TYR A 68 -19.94 -0.15 -5.27
CA TYR A 68 -19.63 -0.92 -4.07
C TYR A 68 -20.20 -0.30 -2.79
N GLU A 69 -20.20 1.04 -2.68
CA GLU A 69 -20.77 1.73 -1.51
C GLU A 69 -22.30 1.67 -1.47
N GLN A 70 -22.94 1.35 -2.58
CA GLN A 70 -24.40 1.38 -2.71
C GLN A 70 -25.03 -0.02 -2.59
N LYS A 71 -24.26 -1.08 -2.70
CA LYS A 71 -24.74 -2.47 -2.68
C LYS A 71 -24.11 -3.25 -1.54
N ALA A 72 -24.94 -3.86 -0.70
CA ALA A 72 -24.49 -4.72 0.41
C ALA A 72 -23.75 -5.98 -0.08
N GLU A 73 -24.06 -6.45 -1.30
CA GLU A 73 -23.32 -7.50 -2.00
C GLU A 73 -23.15 -7.12 -3.46
N PRO A 74 -21.93 -7.24 -4.03
CA PRO A 74 -21.70 -7.01 -5.44
C PRO A 74 -22.30 -8.14 -6.27
N ASP A 75 -22.95 -7.81 -7.38
CA ASP A 75 -23.52 -8.79 -8.30
C ASP A 75 -22.44 -9.70 -8.92
N ASN A 76 -21.19 -9.23 -8.96
CA ASN A 76 -20.07 -9.99 -9.52
C ASN A 76 -18.77 -9.69 -8.75
N LYS A 77 -18.28 -10.66 -7.96
CA LYS A 77 -16.98 -10.56 -7.27
C LYS A 77 -15.78 -10.43 -8.23
N ALA A 78 -15.95 -10.78 -9.52
CA ALA A 78 -14.90 -10.63 -10.52
C ALA A 78 -14.58 -9.15 -10.86
N ASP A 79 -15.48 -8.23 -10.51
CA ASP A 79 -15.26 -6.78 -10.70
C ASP A 79 -14.36 -6.16 -9.63
N TYR A 80 -14.07 -6.92 -8.55
CA TYR A 80 -13.22 -6.50 -7.45
C TYR A 80 -11.86 -7.14 -7.57
N GLU A 81 -10.84 -6.31 -7.66
CA GLU A 81 -9.46 -6.77 -7.75
C GLU A 81 -8.68 -6.34 -6.50
N GLY A 82 -7.93 -7.28 -5.95
CA GLY A 82 -7.01 -7.00 -4.85
C GLY A 82 -5.83 -7.95 -4.93
N TRP A 83 -4.61 -7.38 -4.82
CA TRP A 83 -3.39 -8.16 -4.92
C TRP A 83 -2.22 -7.50 -4.19
N TYR A 84 -1.16 -8.27 -3.93
CA TYR A 84 0.17 -7.76 -3.66
C TYR A 84 1.18 -8.40 -4.62
N ALA A 85 2.27 -7.67 -4.86
CA ALA A 85 3.39 -8.16 -5.67
C ALA A 85 4.71 -7.52 -5.22
N HIS A 86 5.83 -8.09 -5.68
CA HIS A 86 7.14 -7.48 -5.55
C HIS A 86 7.35 -6.47 -6.68
N SER A 87 7.70 -5.26 -6.30
CA SER A 87 8.02 -4.15 -7.20
C SER A 87 9.45 -4.28 -7.73
N VAL A 88 9.62 -4.27 -9.04
CA VAL A 88 10.93 -4.30 -9.70
C VAL A 88 11.13 -3.02 -10.48
N TRP A 89 12.00 -2.15 -9.96
CA TRP A 89 12.32 -0.87 -10.59
C TRP A 89 13.60 -0.96 -11.43
N ARG A 90 13.47 -0.86 -12.75
CA ARG A 90 14.61 -0.89 -13.67
C ARG A 90 14.41 0.07 -14.85
N ASN A 91 15.42 0.82 -15.21
CA ASN A 91 15.39 1.72 -16.38
C ASN A 91 14.23 2.71 -16.38
N LYS A 92 13.81 3.19 -15.20
CA LYS A 92 12.66 4.07 -14.98
C LYS A 92 11.29 3.42 -15.26
N LEU A 93 11.25 2.11 -15.32
CA LEU A 93 10.03 1.33 -15.43
C LEU A 93 9.80 0.55 -14.13
N LEU A 94 8.56 0.49 -13.71
CA LEU A 94 8.08 -0.34 -12.63
C LEU A 94 7.39 -1.57 -13.20
N ASP A 95 7.79 -2.74 -12.72
CA ASP A 95 7.15 -4.01 -13.01
C ASP A 95 6.72 -4.67 -11.69
N TRP A 96 5.70 -5.52 -11.73
CA TRP A 96 5.17 -6.24 -10.58
C TRP A 96 5.30 -7.74 -10.79
N GLN A 97 5.97 -8.43 -9.87
CA GLN A 97 6.30 -9.84 -10.01
C GLN A 97 5.86 -10.66 -8.81
N GLY A 98 5.36 -11.87 -9.05
CA GLY A 98 4.95 -12.80 -7.99
C GLY A 98 3.77 -12.28 -7.17
N GLY A 99 3.77 -12.65 -5.88
CA GLY A 99 2.72 -12.26 -4.95
C GLY A 99 1.44 -13.08 -5.07
N VAL A 100 0.32 -12.49 -4.65
CA VAL A 100 -1.01 -13.12 -4.65
C VAL A 100 -2.03 -12.14 -5.21
N SER A 101 -2.90 -12.65 -6.07
CA SER A 101 -4.03 -11.89 -6.66
C SER A 101 -5.35 -12.61 -6.39
N SER A 102 -6.41 -11.83 -6.25
CA SER A 102 -7.79 -12.32 -6.24
C SER A 102 -8.27 -12.81 -7.59
N LEU A 103 -7.53 -12.51 -8.65
CA LEU A 103 -7.79 -12.93 -10.02
C LEU A 103 -6.80 -14.00 -10.44
N SER A 104 -7.24 -14.90 -11.32
CA SER A 104 -6.39 -15.95 -11.87
C SER A 104 -5.36 -15.46 -12.89
N GLU A 105 -5.59 -14.27 -13.46
CA GLU A 105 -4.73 -13.67 -14.49
C GLU A 105 -4.23 -12.29 -14.05
N ASN A 106 -2.99 -11.97 -14.40
CA ASN A 106 -2.46 -10.63 -14.22
C ASN A 106 -3.11 -9.69 -15.25
N ARG A 107 -3.83 -8.67 -14.76
CA ARG A 107 -4.49 -7.68 -15.63
C ARG A 107 -3.55 -6.61 -16.17
N TRP A 108 -2.35 -6.49 -15.63
CA TRP A 108 -1.37 -5.47 -16.03
C TRP A 108 -0.15 -6.13 -16.66
N PRO A 109 -0.21 -6.44 -17.97
CA PRO A 109 0.80 -7.28 -18.63
C PRO A 109 2.07 -6.52 -19.03
N GLU A 110 2.13 -5.22 -18.82
CA GLU A 110 3.28 -4.40 -19.17
C GLU A 110 3.76 -3.55 -17.98
N PRO A 111 5.08 -3.20 -17.91
CA PRO A 111 5.60 -2.34 -16.87
C PRO A 111 5.10 -0.89 -17.03
N ALA A 112 5.13 -0.11 -15.95
CA ALA A 112 4.69 1.27 -15.92
C ALA A 112 5.86 2.25 -16.05
N GLU A 113 5.76 3.27 -16.93
CA GLU A 113 6.61 4.45 -16.89
C GLU A 113 5.99 5.47 -15.95
N LEU A 114 6.72 5.86 -14.89
CA LEU A 114 6.19 6.73 -13.84
C LEU A 114 6.88 8.09 -13.82
N ARG A 115 6.08 9.14 -13.67
CA ARG A 115 6.56 10.52 -13.51
C ARG A 115 5.78 11.21 -12.40
N ARG A 116 6.50 11.77 -11.43
CA ARG A 116 5.89 12.48 -10.31
C ARG A 116 6.17 13.97 -10.35
N VAL A 117 5.11 14.77 -10.11
CA VAL A 117 5.19 16.22 -9.90
C VAL A 117 4.31 16.60 -8.70
N GLY A 118 4.92 16.99 -7.61
CA GLY A 118 4.21 17.26 -6.36
C GLY A 118 3.54 15.98 -5.83
N ASN A 119 2.27 16.06 -5.49
CA ASN A 119 1.46 14.91 -5.06
C ASN A 119 0.85 14.10 -6.23
N CYS A 120 1.07 14.55 -7.48
CA CYS A 120 0.60 13.86 -8.68
C CYS A 120 1.66 12.90 -9.18
N MET A 121 1.29 11.65 -9.43
CA MET A 121 2.09 10.68 -10.16
C MET A 121 1.33 10.24 -11.39
N MET A 122 1.94 10.42 -12.56
CA MET A 122 1.40 9.95 -13.84
C MET A 122 2.07 8.63 -14.18
N GLU A 123 1.23 7.66 -14.52
CA GLU A 123 1.65 6.36 -15.04
C GLU A 123 1.32 6.28 -16.52
N PHE A 124 2.31 5.91 -17.33
CA PHE A 124 2.16 5.74 -18.77
C PHE A 124 2.46 4.28 -19.14
N ALA A 125 1.57 3.69 -19.92
CA ALA A 125 1.85 2.43 -20.59
C ALA A 125 2.97 2.63 -21.62
N PRO A 126 4.07 1.86 -21.62
CA PRO A 126 5.10 1.94 -22.66
C PRO A 126 4.56 1.70 -24.07
N SER A 127 3.51 0.89 -24.21
CA SER A 127 2.78 0.70 -25.48
C SER A 127 2.02 1.94 -25.95
N GLY A 128 1.81 2.94 -25.10
CA GLY A 128 0.95 4.09 -25.36
C GLY A 128 -0.55 3.77 -25.24
N ALA A 129 -0.93 2.61 -24.72
CA ALA A 129 -2.31 2.17 -24.64
C ALA A 129 -3.13 2.95 -23.61
N TYR A 130 -2.51 3.40 -22.50
CA TYR A 130 -3.21 4.15 -21.45
C TYR A 130 -2.29 5.12 -20.70
N VAL A 131 -2.92 6.02 -19.96
CA VAL A 131 -2.32 6.88 -18.95
C VAL A 131 -3.20 6.90 -17.72
N GLU A 132 -2.58 6.80 -16.51
CA GLU A 132 -3.26 6.91 -15.23
C GLU A 132 -2.81 8.15 -14.44
N ASP A 133 -3.77 8.77 -13.74
CA ASP A 133 -3.54 9.91 -12.84
C ASP A 133 -3.70 9.45 -11.39
N TRP A 134 -2.59 9.45 -10.66
CA TRP A 134 -2.51 9.04 -9.25
C TRP A 134 -2.26 10.24 -8.32
N ARG A 135 -2.83 10.20 -7.13
CA ARG A 135 -2.62 11.23 -6.09
C ARG A 135 -2.13 10.60 -4.80
N LEU A 136 -1.00 11.11 -4.30
CA LEU A 136 -0.51 10.77 -2.97
C LEU A 136 -1.53 11.21 -1.92
N MET A 137 -1.89 10.27 -1.03
CA MET A 137 -2.84 10.49 0.06
C MET A 137 -2.15 10.87 1.37
N ASN A 138 -0.96 10.35 1.63
CA ASN A 138 -0.21 10.63 2.85
C ASN A 138 0.07 12.13 3.00
N SER A 139 -0.21 12.65 4.17
CA SER A 139 -0.06 14.08 4.49
C SER A 139 0.95 14.36 5.59
N VAL A 140 1.32 13.36 6.38
CA VAL A 140 2.21 13.48 7.55
C VAL A 140 3.32 12.45 7.49
N PRO A 141 4.52 12.76 8.03
CA PRO A 141 5.58 11.78 8.24
C PRO A 141 5.13 10.68 9.20
N GLY A 142 5.72 9.49 9.09
CA GLY A 142 5.40 8.39 9.98
C GLY A 142 6.08 7.08 9.61
N LEU A 143 5.66 6.00 10.25
CA LEU A 143 6.19 4.67 10.01
C LEU A 143 5.94 4.25 8.54
N LEU A 144 7.00 3.82 7.85
CA LEU A 144 6.90 3.04 6.63
C LEU A 144 7.37 1.62 6.92
N ALA A 145 6.46 0.66 6.86
CA ALA A 145 6.76 -0.75 7.07
C ALA A 145 6.16 -1.57 5.93
N GLY A 146 6.99 -2.38 5.28
CA GLY A 146 6.59 -3.41 4.32
C GLY A 146 6.93 -4.77 4.90
N LEU A 147 5.93 -5.62 5.13
CA LEU A 147 6.05 -6.92 5.77
C LEU A 147 5.38 -7.98 4.88
N GLU A 148 6.11 -9.02 4.51
CA GLU A 148 5.56 -10.14 3.77
C GLU A 148 5.33 -11.33 4.71
N PHE A 149 4.14 -11.89 4.70
CA PHE A 149 3.79 -13.07 5.51
C PHE A 149 4.60 -14.29 5.07
N VAL A 150 5.13 -15.04 6.02
CA VAL A 150 5.87 -16.29 5.81
C VAL A 150 5.12 -17.47 6.36
N SER A 151 4.74 -17.41 7.63
CA SER A 151 4.05 -18.53 8.31
C SER A 151 3.23 -18.06 9.50
N GLU A 152 2.26 -18.86 9.86
CA GLU A 152 1.49 -18.82 11.10
C GLU A 152 1.75 -20.09 11.91
N GLU A 153 1.92 -19.95 13.21
CA GLU A 153 2.08 -21.04 14.17
C GLU A 153 1.04 -20.90 15.28
N ASP A 154 0.29 -21.98 15.53
CA ASP A 154 -0.59 -22.08 16.70
C ASP A 154 0.25 -22.43 17.93
N LEU A 155 0.30 -21.55 18.91
CA LEU A 155 1.13 -21.67 20.08
C LEU A 155 0.68 -22.77 21.06
N ASN A 156 -0.58 -23.22 20.98
CA ASN A 156 -1.10 -24.30 21.82
C ASN A 156 -0.71 -25.67 21.28
N THR A 157 -0.74 -25.82 19.96
CA THR A 157 -0.51 -27.10 19.30
C THR A 157 0.87 -27.25 18.68
N GLY A 158 1.58 -26.14 18.49
CA GLY A 158 2.84 -26.08 17.73
C GLY A 158 2.65 -26.32 16.22
N SER A 159 1.40 -26.34 15.73
CA SER A 159 1.12 -26.51 14.32
C SER A 159 1.51 -25.26 13.53
N LYS A 160 2.28 -25.45 12.47
CA LYS A 160 2.79 -24.36 11.63
C LYS A 160 2.32 -24.55 10.18
N ARG A 161 1.86 -23.45 9.56
CA ARG A 161 1.48 -23.40 8.13
C ARG A 161 2.15 -22.24 7.43
N SER A 162 2.43 -22.39 6.14
CA SER A 162 2.85 -21.29 5.27
C SER A 162 1.67 -20.36 5.03
N VAL A 163 1.94 -19.06 4.98
CA VAL A 163 0.96 -18.02 4.70
C VAL A 163 1.48 -17.12 3.58
N GLN A 164 0.60 -16.74 2.66
CA GLN A 164 0.92 -15.81 1.59
C GLN A 164 0.14 -14.52 1.77
N GLY A 165 0.84 -13.39 1.74
CA GLY A 165 0.23 -12.08 1.94
C GLY A 165 1.28 -11.01 2.16
N ALA A 166 0.82 -9.77 2.27
CA ALA A 166 1.64 -8.62 2.62
C ALA A 166 0.87 -7.64 3.50
N LEU A 167 1.60 -6.94 4.35
CA LEU A 167 1.13 -5.82 5.14
C LEU A 167 2.03 -4.63 4.85
N ILE A 168 1.46 -3.48 4.47
CA ILE A 168 2.20 -2.24 4.29
C ILE A 168 1.57 -1.16 5.15
N ILE A 169 2.36 -0.56 6.04
CA ILE A 169 1.99 0.63 6.80
C ILE A 169 2.73 1.80 6.17
N ALA A 170 2.01 2.86 5.86
CA ALA A 170 2.54 4.10 5.31
C ALA A 170 1.95 5.29 6.06
N GLY A 171 2.60 5.69 7.16
CA GLY A 171 2.14 6.77 8.04
C GLY A 171 0.75 6.49 8.63
N ASP A 172 -0.21 7.28 8.24
CA ASP A 172 -1.61 7.20 8.67
C ASP A 172 -2.48 6.21 7.87
N HIS A 173 -1.88 5.45 6.97
CA HIS A 173 -2.57 4.46 6.14
C HIS A 173 -1.96 3.07 6.28
N ILE A 174 -2.77 2.05 6.03
CA ILE A 174 -2.37 0.65 6.05
C ILE A 174 -3.03 -0.10 4.90
N GLY A 175 -2.31 -1.04 4.30
CA GLY A 175 -2.86 -2.03 3.38
C GLY A 175 -2.49 -3.44 3.79
N GLY A 176 -3.42 -4.38 3.63
CA GLY A 176 -3.19 -5.78 3.92
C GLY A 176 -3.77 -6.68 2.85
N VAL A 177 -3.00 -7.66 2.42
CA VAL A 177 -3.43 -8.74 1.55
C VAL A 177 -3.11 -10.06 2.23
N LEU A 178 -4.09 -10.94 2.32
CA LEU A 178 -3.93 -12.26 2.93
C LEU A 178 -4.67 -13.31 2.11
N LYS A 179 -3.96 -14.35 1.67
CA LYS A 179 -4.57 -15.51 1.04
C LYS A 179 -5.11 -16.45 2.12
N THR A 180 -6.43 -16.58 2.20
CA THR A 180 -7.12 -17.44 3.20
C THR A 180 -7.36 -18.84 2.70
N SER A 181 -7.57 -19.01 1.38
CA SER A 181 -7.73 -20.29 0.69
C SER A 181 -7.22 -20.18 -0.75
N GLU A 182 -7.29 -21.27 -1.51
CA GLU A 182 -6.85 -21.25 -2.93
C GLU A 182 -7.59 -20.22 -3.78
N ASN A 183 -8.86 -19.97 -3.46
CA ASN A 183 -9.74 -19.10 -4.25
C ASN A 183 -10.17 -17.83 -3.50
N ASP A 184 -9.62 -17.58 -2.31
CA ASP A 184 -10.01 -16.41 -1.52
C ASP A 184 -8.80 -15.61 -1.06
N VAL A 185 -8.84 -14.30 -1.40
CA VAL A 185 -7.83 -13.31 -1.06
C VAL A 185 -8.52 -12.13 -0.41
N ILE A 186 -8.21 -11.90 0.86
CA ILE A 186 -8.60 -10.69 1.56
C ILE A 186 -7.70 -9.55 1.09
N THR A 187 -8.29 -8.40 0.78
CA THR A 187 -7.54 -7.17 0.51
C THR A 187 -8.25 -6.00 1.15
N ASP A 188 -7.57 -5.37 2.08
CA ASP A 188 -8.08 -4.26 2.89
C ASP A 188 -7.16 -3.05 2.78
N VAL A 189 -7.76 -1.85 2.78
CA VAL A 189 -7.09 -0.56 2.96
C VAL A 189 -7.74 0.15 4.14
N GLY A 190 -6.92 0.60 5.09
CA GLY A 190 -7.36 1.25 6.32
C GLY A 190 -6.66 2.59 6.54
N GLU A 191 -7.26 3.37 7.42
CA GLU A 191 -6.74 4.66 7.91
C GLU A 191 -6.65 4.65 9.43
N CYS A 192 -5.67 5.36 9.97
CA CYS A 192 -5.50 5.55 11.41
C CYS A 192 -6.61 6.44 11.96
N VAL A 193 -7.32 5.96 12.96
CA VAL A 193 -8.39 6.67 13.67
C VAL A 193 -8.21 6.42 15.15
N GLN A 194 -7.97 7.47 15.94
CA GLN A 194 -7.80 7.35 17.39
C GLN A 194 -6.76 6.28 17.78
N ASP A 195 -5.62 6.31 17.09
CA ASP A 195 -4.48 5.41 17.34
C ASP A 195 -4.71 3.93 16.98
N ASP A 196 -5.72 3.61 16.17
CA ASP A 196 -5.92 2.29 15.59
C ASP A 196 -6.19 2.39 14.09
N PHE A 197 -5.88 1.34 13.34
CA PHE A 197 -6.17 1.29 11.91
C PHE A 197 -7.54 0.66 11.67
N ILE A 198 -8.44 1.45 11.09
CA ILE A 198 -9.80 1.04 10.74
C ILE A 198 -9.89 0.80 9.24
N VAL A 199 -10.42 -0.36 8.84
CA VAL A 199 -10.67 -0.70 7.44
C VAL A 199 -11.65 0.30 6.83
N ARG A 200 -11.22 0.99 5.78
CA ARG A 200 -12.03 1.96 5.02
C ARG A 200 -12.51 1.38 3.70
N HIS A 201 -11.70 0.53 3.11
CA HIS A 201 -11.97 -0.10 1.82
C HIS A 201 -11.56 -1.57 1.88
N SER A 202 -12.44 -2.45 1.41
CA SER A 202 -12.22 -3.88 1.39
C SER A 202 -13.00 -4.51 0.24
N ARG A 203 -12.53 -5.65 -0.25
CA ARG A 203 -13.33 -6.52 -1.13
C ARG A 203 -14.52 -7.16 -0.42
N ASP A 204 -14.47 -7.25 0.91
CA ASP A 204 -15.56 -7.69 1.76
C ASP A 204 -16.12 -6.50 2.54
N ILE A 205 -17.34 -6.07 2.19
CA ILE A 205 -18.01 -4.93 2.82
C ILE A 205 -18.16 -5.09 4.34
N HIS A 206 -18.31 -6.33 4.83
CA HIS A 206 -18.48 -6.60 6.26
C HIS A 206 -17.22 -6.31 7.09
N ARG A 207 -16.08 -6.09 6.43
CA ARG A 207 -14.82 -5.71 7.09
C ARG A 207 -14.70 -4.19 7.29
N VAL A 208 -15.42 -3.41 6.49
CA VAL A 208 -15.38 -1.94 6.55
C VAL A 208 -15.89 -1.43 7.89
N GLY A 209 -15.16 -0.49 8.49
CA GLY A 209 -15.45 0.07 9.81
C GLY A 209 -14.90 -0.75 10.99
N GLN A 210 -14.28 -1.90 10.75
CA GLN A 210 -13.69 -2.74 11.79
C GLN A 210 -12.18 -2.49 11.93
N ALA A 211 -11.63 -2.80 13.12
CA ALA A 211 -10.19 -2.73 13.36
C ALA A 211 -9.45 -3.72 12.44
N MET A 212 -8.49 -3.21 11.67
CA MET A 212 -7.77 -4.02 10.69
C MET A 212 -6.96 -5.13 11.35
N PHE A 213 -6.34 -4.84 12.51
CA PHE A 213 -5.58 -5.81 13.27
C PHE A 213 -6.43 -7.02 13.64
N SER A 214 -7.58 -6.81 14.31
CA SER A 214 -8.48 -7.89 14.72
C SER A 214 -8.98 -8.71 13.54
N ARG A 215 -9.16 -8.08 12.39
CA ARG A 215 -9.64 -8.75 11.17
C ARG A 215 -8.59 -9.56 10.43
N LEU A 216 -7.32 -9.20 10.57
CA LEU A 216 -6.21 -9.93 9.94
C LEU A 216 -5.68 -11.04 10.84
N PHE A 217 -5.61 -10.81 12.16
CA PHE A 217 -4.92 -11.68 13.10
C PHE A 217 -5.85 -12.43 14.06
N GLU A 218 -7.16 -12.18 13.98
CA GLU A 218 -8.17 -12.80 14.86
C GLU A 218 -7.85 -12.58 16.37
N ALA A 219 -7.31 -11.41 16.70
CA ALA A 219 -6.92 -11.01 18.05
C ALA A 219 -7.18 -9.52 18.24
N ASP A 220 -7.43 -9.12 19.48
CA ASP A 220 -7.72 -7.71 19.79
C ASP A 220 -6.46 -6.85 19.79
N ASP A 221 -5.30 -7.45 20.11
CA ASP A 221 -4.00 -6.79 20.10
C ASP A 221 -2.84 -7.81 19.98
N GLY A 222 -1.61 -7.30 19.88
CA GLY A 222 -0.43 -8.15 19.75
C GLY A 222 0.88 -7.40 19.98
N GLU A 223 1.99 -8.13 19.87
CA GLU A 223 3.33 -7.56 20.06
C GLU A 223 4.28 -8.06 18.98
N PHE A 224 4.96 -7.12 18.28
CA PHE A 224 6.06 -7.43 17.38
C PHE A 224 7.35 -7.65 18.16
N ILE A 225 8.01 -8.76 17.86
CA ILE A 225 9.28 -9.17 18.47
C ILE A 225 10.33 -9.26 17.36
N PHE A 226 11.48 -8.65 17.61
CA PHE A 226 12.66 -8.73 16.75
C PHE A 226 13.72 -9.63 17.39
N ASP A 227 14.25 -10.58 16.60
CA ASP A 227 15.39 -11.41 17.02
C ASP A 227 16.62 -11.03 16.18
N ALA A 228 17.65 -10.48 16.81
CA ALA A 228 18.89 -10.08 16.14
C ALA A 228 19.63 -11.23 15.43
N ARG A 229 19.31 -12.50 15.77
CA ARG A 229 19.85 -13.68 15.06
C ARG A 229 19.16 -13.94 13.71
N GLN A 230 18.01 -13.30 13.48
CA GLN A 230 17.22 -13.38 12.24
C GLN A 230 16.82 -11.95 11.78
N PRO A 231 17.78 -11.13 11.38
CA PRO A 231 17.57 -9.68 11.17
C PRO A 231 16.58 -9.36 10.04
N ASP A 232 16.33 -10.30 9.14
CA ASP A 232 15.41 -10.12 8.02
C ASP A 232 13.96 -10.46 8.36
N TYR A 233 13.68 -10.82 9.62
CA TYR A 233 12.38 -11.32 10.04
C TYR A 233 11.85 -10.60 11.29
N LEU A 234 10.51 -10.51 11.36
CA LEU A 234 9.76 -10.11 12.56
C LEU A 234 8.75 -11.19 12.91
N THR A 235 8.55 -11.38 14.21
CA THR A 235 7.47 -12.23 14.73
C THR A 235 6.42 -11.36 15.38
N LEU A 236 5.15 -11.49 15.00
CA LEU A 236 4.01 -10.94 15.72
C LEU A 236 3.38 -12.03 16.57
N LEU A 237 3.30 -11.79 17.88
CA LEU A 237 2.46 -12.59 18.78
C LEU A 237 1.10 -11.93 18.90
N ALA A 238 0.03 -12.64 18.48
CA ALA A 238 -1.33 -12.16 18.52
C ALA A 238 -2.28 -13.28 18.97
N GLY A 239 -2.93 -13.12 20.11
CA GLY A 239 -3.76 -14.15 20.72
C GLY A 239 -2.97 -15.44 20.99
N GLN A 240 -3.41 -16.54 20.39
CA GLN A 240 -2.77 -17.88 20.49
C GLN A 240 -1.91 -18.19 19.27
N LYS A 241 -1.53 -17.21 18.48
CA LYS A 241 -0.79 -17.38 17.23
C LYS A 241 0.51 -16.57 17.22
N ALA A 242 1.52 -17.13 16.56
CA ALA A 242 2.73 -16.42 16.16
C ALA A 242 2.78 -16.30 14.63
N TRP A 243 2.92 -15.09 14.14
CA TRP A 243 3.01 -14.79 12.72
C TRP A 243 4.43 -14.37 12.38
N LEU A 244 5.08 -15.09 11.48
CA LEU A 244 6.41 -14.73 10.99
C LEU A 244 6.29 -13.90 9.71
N PHE A 245 6.98 -12.77 9.68
CA PHE A 245 7.08 -11.89 8.52
C PHE A 245 8.53 -11.80 8.06
N ARG A 246 8.72 -11.70 6.77
CA ARG A 246 9.94 -11.16 6.19
C ARG A 246 9.81 -9.63 6.09
N ILE A 247 10.86 -8.93 6.53
CA ILE A 247 10.91 -7.47 6.46
C ILE A 247 11.32 -7.11 5.02
N ASP A 248 10.47 -6.34 4.34
CA ASP A 248 10.82 -5.65 3.11
C ASP A 248 11.41 -4.28 3.42
N THR A 249 10.66 -3.49 4.15
CA THR A 249 11.01 -2.11 4.49
C THR A 249 10.65 -1.84 5.94
N LEU A 250 11.51 -1.11 6.64
CA LEU A 250 11.21 -0.65 7.99
C LEU A 250 11.91 0.69 8.22
N VAL A 251 11.14 1.78 8.29
CA VAL A 251 11.63 3.15 8.50
C VAL A 251 10.72 3.83 9.51
N HIS A 252 11.25 4.22 10.67
CA HIS A 252 10.46 4.78 11.77
C HIS A 252 9.79 6.12 11.44
N ASP A 253 10.49 7.03 10.78
CA ASP A 253 10.03 8.40 10.47
C ASP A 253 10.26 8.72 8.99
N PHE A 254 9.48 8.05 8.13
CA PHE A 254 9.56 8.26 6.69
C PHE A 254 8.83 9.55 6.29
N GLN A 255 9.46 10.33 5.42
CA GLN A 255 8.94 11.61 4.95
C GLN A 255 8.13 11.41 3.68
N PHE A 256 6.81 11.28 3.79
CA PHE A 256 5.89 11.21 2.64
C PHE A 256 5.76 12.60 2.02
N ALA A 257 6.73 12.99 1.19
CA ALA A 257 6.79 14.34 0.68
C ALA A 257 5.72 14.60 -0.40
N PRO A 258 4.74 15.49 -0.16
CA PRO A 258 3.79 15.91 -1.18
C PRO A 258 4.43 16.80 -2.25
N ASN A 259 5.65 17.24 -2.01
CA ASN A 259 6.43 18.09 -2.91
C ASN A 259 7.56 17.27 -3.53
N THR A 260 7.80 17.49 -4.81
CA THR A 260 9.01 16.99 -5.47
C THR A 260 10.06 18.09 -5.54
N SER A 261 11.34 17.72 -5.60
CA SER A 261 12.41 18.67 -5.88
C SER A 261 12.14 19.35 -7.22
N GLN A 262 12.20 20.69 -7.23
CA GLN A 262 11.95 21.46 -8.43
C GLN A 262 13.29 21.91 -9.04
N PRO A 263 13.45 21.80 -10.37
CA PRO A 263 14.57 22.44 -11.01
C PRO A 263 14.43 23.98 -10.88
N GLU A 264 15.56 24.69 -10.82
CA GLU A 264 15.61 26.13 -10.69
C GLU A 264 14.75 26.88 -11.75
N SER A 265 14.65 26.27 -12.94
CA SER A 265 13.77 26.78 -14.01
C SER A 265 12.30 26.77 -13.64
N ALA A 266 11.83 25.73 -12.95
CA ALA A 266 10.43 25.64 -12.50
C ALA A 266 10.16 26.63 -11.38
N GLU A 267 11.08 26.82 -10.44
CA GLU A 267 10.94 27.82 -9.39
C GLU A 267 10.87 29.23 -9.97
N ARG A 268 11.75 29.58 -10.91
CA ARG A 268 11.68 30.87 -11.62
C ARG A 268 10.37 31.07 -12.37
N TRP A 269 9.86 30.01 -13.01
CA TRP A 269 8.57 30.05 -13.70
C TRP A 269 7.42 30.32 -12.71
N PHE A 270 7.38 29.67 -11.57
CA PHE A 270 6.37 29.92 -10.54
C PHE A 270 6.43 31.36 -10.00
N GLN A 271 7.61 31.90 -9.76
CA GLN A 271 7.79 33.28 -9.32
C GLN A 271 7.29 34.29 -10.37
N GLN A 272 7.66 34.09 -11.63
CA GLN A 272 7.27 34.94 -12.74
C GLN A 272 5.76 35.00 -12.94
N PHE A 273 5.07 33.85 -12.84
CA PHE A 273 3.65 33.75 -13.14
C PHE A 273 2.74 33.66 -11.90
N ARG A 274 3.28 33.96 -10.72
CA ARG A 274 2.56 33.85 -9.44
C ARG A 274 1.21 34.55 -9.44
N ALA A 275 1.11 35.74 -9.98
CA ALA A 275 -0.13 36.52 -10.01
C ALA A 275 -1.21 35.84 -10.88
N THR A 276 -0.82 35.25 -12.01
CA THR A 276 -1.74 34.51 -12.89
C THR A 276 -2.15 33.18 -12.28
N LEU A 277 -1.22 32.49 -11.62
CA LEU A 277 -1.43 31.15 -11.08
C LEU A 277 -2.14 31.16 -9.72
N GLY A 278 -2.19 32.28 -9.00
CA GLY A 278 -2.71 32.34 -7.63
C GLY A 278 -4.11 31.78 -7.45
N ARG A 279 -4.98 31.88 -8.46
CA ARG A 279 -6.33 31.30 -8.46
C ARG A 279 -6.34 29.78 -8.56
N TYR A 280 -5.26 29.17 -9.05
CA TYR A 280 -5.13 27.71 -9.22
C TYR A 280 -4.31 27.07 -8.11
N LEU A 281 -3.47 27.84 -7.40
CA LEU A 281 -2.59 27.37 -6.34
C LEU A 281 -3.36 27.26 -5.01
N ARG A 282 -4.45 26.52 -5.01
CA ARG A 282 -5.18 26.20 -3.78
C ARG A 282 -4.49 25.02 -3.10
N ARG A 283 -4.22 25.15 -1.80
CA ARG A 283 -3.84 23.97 -1.01
C ARG A 283 -5.03 23.02 -1.01
N VAL A 284 -4.83 21.80 -1.51
CA VAL A 284 -5.72 20.69 -1.23
C VAL A 284 -5.34 20.24 0.17
N MET A 285 -6.23 20.54 1.12
CA MET A 285 -6.16 19.99 2.49
C MET A 285 -6.77 18.61 2.45
#